data_d80ad2aedc03752757d4382d8a253862
#
_entry.id   d80ad2aedc03752757d4382d8a253862
#
_cell.length_a   1.000
_cell.length_b   1.000
_cell.length_c   1.000
_cell.angle_alpha   90.00
_cell.angle_beta   90.00
_cell.angle_gamma   90.00
#
_symmetry.space_group_name_H-M   'P 1'
#
loop_
_entity.id
_entity.type
_entity.pdbx_description
1 polymer ?
#
loop_
_entity_poly.entity_id
_entity_poly.type
_entity_poly.pdbx_seq_one_letter_code
_entity_poly.pdbx_strand_id
1 'polypeptide(L)'
;MDMKERLQELAENARKRIEESEGLDKLNDVRVAYLGKKGELTAILKGMKDVAPEERPKVGQLVNETRAKIEELLEASKKDFEEKVREEKMKAEVIDVTLPAKKAKIGHRHPNTIALEEVERIFIGMGYEVVEGPEVEYADYNFTKLNIPENHPARDEQDTFFINDSILLRSQTSPVQAREMEKGKLPIRMIAPGRVFRSDEVDATHSPSFHQIEGLVIDKNVTFADLKGTLQEFAKELFGPETKTKFRPHHFPFTEPSAEVDVSCFKCGGKGCRFCKGSGWIEILGCGMVHPNVLRMCGIDPDEYTGFAFGAGLERIALLKYEIDDMRLLYENDSRFLKQF
;
A
#
# COMPACT_ATOMS: atom_id res chain seq x y z
N MET A 1 -7.37 -81.65 26.07
CA MET A 1 -6.94 -80.67 25.02
C MET A 1 -5.56 -80.20 25.44
N ASP A 2 -4.57 -80.48 24.59
CA ASP A 2 -3.20 -80.06 24.90
C ASP A 2 -3.11 -78.53 24.89
N MET A 3 -2.31 -77.92 25.75
CA MET A 3 -2.17 -76.45 25.84
C MET A 3 -1.80 -75.81 24.50
N LYS A 4 -1.06 -76.52 23.66
CA LYS A 4 -0.66 -76.12 22.33
C LYS A 4 -1.86 -76.02 21.39
N GLU A 5 -2.76 -77.01 21.42
CA GLU A 5 -4.02 -77.00 20.63
C GLU A 5 -4.89 -75.84 21.01
N ARG A 6 -5.02 -75.56 22.30
CA ARG A 6 -5.82 -74.42 22.84
C ARG A 6 -5.29 -73.07 22.44
N LEU A 7 -3.97 -72.87 22.34
CA LEU A 7 -3.35 -71.64 21.87
C LEU A 7 -3.49 -71.46 20.33
N GLN A 8 -3.46 -72.60 19.59
CA GLN A 8 -3.71 -72.57 18.13
C GLN A 8 -5.15 -72.18 17.82
N GLU A 9 -6.11 -72.80 18.53
CA GLU A 9 -7.52 -72.48 18.38
C GLU A 9 -7.82 -71.01 18.75
N LEU A 10 -7.19 -70.51 19.82
CA LEU A 10 -7.31 -69.10 20.23
C LEU A 10 -6.79 -68.14 19.15
N ALA A 11 -5.62 -68.45 18.53
CA ALA A 11 -5.06 -67.66 17.47
C ALA A 11 -5.97 -67.65 16.22
N GLU A 12 -6.54 -68.79 15.85
CA GLU A 12 -7.46 -68.93 14.71
C GLU A 12 -8.76 -68.16 14.96
N ASN A 13 -9.32 -68.25 16.15
CA ASN A 13 -10.52 -67.51 16.56
C ASN A 13 -10.25 -65.98 16.59
N ALA A 14 -9.11 -65.57 17.09
CA ALA A 14 -8.69 -64.15 17.07
C ALA A 14 -8.58 -63.64 15.62
N ARG A 15 -7.94 -64.43 14.71
CA ARG A 15 -7.81 -64.13 13.32
C ARG A 15 -9.19 -63.93 12.64
N LYS A 16 -10.12 -64.87 12.81
CA LYS A 16 -11.48 -64.77 12.25
C LYS A 16 -12.17 -63.51 12.73
N ARG A 17 -12.12 -63.20 14.03
CA ARG A 17 -12.78 -62.01 14.59
C ARG A 17 -12.13 -60.70 14.14
N ILE A 18 -10.80 -60.71 13.88
CA ILE A 18 -10.08 -59.56 13.28
C ILE A 18 -10.58 -59.36 11.83
N GLU A 19 -10.67 -60.47 11.04
CA GLU A 19 -11.13 -60.41 9.65
C GLU A 19 -12.60 -59.98 9.51
N GLU A 20 -13.45 -60.33 10.49
CA GLU A 20 -14.86 -59.96 10.56
C GLU A 20 -15.12 -58.59 11.18
N SER A 21 -14.07 -57.88 11.65
CA SER A 21 -14.26 -56.54 12.20
C SER A 21 -14.53 -55.49 11.12
N GLU A 22 -15.55 -54.68 11.35
CA GLU A 22 -16.03 -53.68 10.38
C GLU A 22 -15.56 -52.24 10.68
N GLY A 23 -14.49 -52.07 11.46
CA GLY A 23 -13.96 -50.76 11.79
C GLY A 23 -13.03 -50.74 13.00
N LEU A 24 -12.40 -49.59 13.26
CA LEU A 24 -11.40 -49.43 14.30
C LEU A 24 -11.92 -49.71 15.72
N ASP A 25 -13.17 -49.36 16.01
CA ASP A 25 -13.78 -49.61 17.33
C ASP A 25 -13.96 -51.12 17.59
N LYS A 26 -14.52 -51.85 16.62
CA LYS A 26 -14.70 -53.30 16.71
C LYS A 26 -13.35 -54.01 16.75
N LEU A 27 -12.31 -53.53 16.02
CA LEU A 27 -10.98 -54.03 16.04
C LEU A 27 -10.34 -53.86 17.45
N ASN A 28 -10.59 -52.71 18.09
CA ASN A 28 -10.12 -52.46 19.44
C ASN A 28 -10.84 -53.38 20.48
N ASP A 29 -12.12 -53.67 20.29
CA ASP A 29 -12.87 -54.62 21.12
C ASP A 29 -12.25 -56.02 21.02
N VAL A 30 -11.88 -56.46 19.83
CA VAL A 30 -11.17 -57.73 19.61
C VAL A 30 -9.81 -57.72 20.33
N ARG A 31 -9.03 -56.64 20.22
CA ARG A 31 -7.77 -56.47 20.94
C ARG A 31 -7.97 -56.62 22.44
N VAL A 32 -8.98 -55.98 23.02
CA VAL A 32 -9.26 -56.04 24.47
C VAL A 32 -9.70 -57.43 24.88
N ALA A 33 -10.53 -58.12 24.05
CA ALA A 33 -11.00 -59.46 24.34
C ALA A 33 -9.87 -60.50 24.39
N TYR A 34 -8.86 -60.37 23.52
CA TYR A 34 -7.77 -61.34 23.47
C TYR A 34 -6.52 -60.93 24.28
N LEU A 35 -6.12 -59.66 24.19
CA LEU A 35 -4.85 -59.14 24.73
C LEU A 35 -5.05 -58.25 25.96
N GLY A 36 -6.26 -57.92 26.36
CA GLY A 36 -6.54 -57.07 27.50
C GLY A 36 -6.17 -57.72 28.85
N LYS A 37 -6.22 -56.95 29.94
CA LYS A 37 -5.90 -57.43 31.30
C LYS A 37 -6.77 -58.62 31.75
N LYS A 38 -7.97 -58.77 31.24
CA LYS A 38 -8.91 -59.89 31.44
C LYS A 38 -9.11 -60.72 30.18
N GLY A 39 -8.27 -60.52 29.16
CA GLY A 39 -8.39 -61.19 27.88
C GLY A 39 -8.06 -62.68 27.95
N GLU A 40 -8.52 -63.41 26.93
CA GLU A 40 -8.39 -64.86 26.85
C GLU A 40 -6.94 -65.36 26.95
N LEU A 41 -6.00 -64.65 26.28
CA LEU A 41 -4.58 -64.98 26.33
C LEU A 41 -3.99 -64.73 27.75
N THR A 42 -4.45 -63.68 28.41
CA THR A 42 -4.05 -63.34 29.78
C THR A 42 -4.61 -64.36 30.78
N ALA A 43 -5.79 -64.92 30.52
CA ALA A 43 -6.38 -65.99 31.35
C ALA A 43 -5.57 -67.29 31.23
N ILE A 44 -5.07 -67.64 30.05
CA ILE A 44 -4.20 -68.81 29.86
C ILE A 44 -2.89 -68.60 30.58
N LEU A 45 -2.27 -67.40 30.54
CA LEU A 45 -1.06 -67.08 31.29
C LEU A 45 -1.23 -67.22 32.79
N LYS A 46 -2.39 -66.87 33.35
CA LYS A 46 -2.69 -67.08 34.77
C LYS A 46 -2.84 -68.54 35.15
N GLY A 47 -3.35 -69.35 34.22
CA GLY A 47 -3.49 -70.81 34.40
C GLY A 47 -2.17 -71.57 34.29
N MET A 48 -1.04 -70.93 33.93
CA MET A 48 0.30 -71.56 33.92
C MET A 48 0.78 -72.01 35.26
N LYS A 49 0.14 -71.59 36.34
CA LYS A 49 0.51 -72.04 37.73
C LYS A 49 0.21 -73.53 37.89
N ASP A 50 -0.69 -74.10 37.11
CA ASP A 50 -1.11 -75.51 37.23
C ASP A 50 -0.32 -76.42 36.25
N VAL A 51 0.67 -75.88 35.50
CA VAL A 51 1.53 -76.67 34.60
C VAL A 51 2.83 -77.08 35.28
N ALA A 52 3.28 -78.29 34.92
CA ALA A 52 4.53 -78.84 35.49
C ALA A 52 5.74 -77.88 35.29
N PRO A 53 6.63 -77.74 36.32
CA PRO A 53 7.71 -76.77 36.28
C PRO A 53 8.64 -76.87 35.06
N GLU A 54 8.83 -78.06 34.51
CA GLU A 54 9.68 -78.28 33.31
C GLU A 54 9.12 -77.87 32.00
N GLU A 55 7.76 -77.75 31.90
CA GLU A 55 7.07 -77.38 30.70
C GLU A 55 6.73 -75.86 30.63
N ARG A 56 6.81 -75.16 31.77
CA ARG A 56 6.48 -73.69 31.84
C ARG A 56 7.26 -72.83 30.85
N PRO A 57 8.58 -73.03 30.62
CA PRO A 57 9.29 -72.22 29.62
C PRO A 57 8.78 -72.39 28.19
N LYS A 58 8.45 -73.62 27.78
CA LYS A 58 7.96 -73.95 26.48
C LYS A 58 6.55 -73.34 26.23
N VAL A 59 5.65 -73.39 27.18
CA VAL A 59 4.33 -72.84 27.20
C VAL A 59 4.40 -71.28 27.14
N GLY A 60 5.31 -70.69 27.93
CA GLY A 60 5.55 -69.27 27.93
C GLY A 60 6.00 -68.71 26.56
N GLN A 61 6.89 -69.44 25.88
CA GLN A 61 7.34 -69.16 24.55
C GLN A 61 6.18 -69.19 23.53
N LEU A 62 5.37 -70.27 23.56
CA LEU A 62 4.21 -70.43 22.70
C LEU A 62 3.16 -69.34 22.89
N VAL A 63 2.91 -68.92 24.14
CA VAL A 63 1.99 -67.79 24.46
C VAL A 63 2.53 -66.48 23.88
N ASN A 64 3.84 -66.23 24.02
CA ASN A 64 4.46 -65.02 23.43
C ASN A 64 4.42 -65.02 21.91
N GLU A 65 4.66 -66.16 21.25
CA GLU A 65 4.54 -66.33 19.79
C GLU A 65 3.10 -66.13 19.33
N THR A 66 2.11 -66.64 20.05
CA THR A 66 0.67 -66.46 19.74
C THR A 66 0.29 -64.98 19.93
N ARG A 67 0.78 -64.34 20.98
CA ARG A 67 0.59 -62.91 21.22
C ARG A 67 1.14 -62.08 20.10
N ALA A 68 2.36 -62.32 19.69
CA ALA A 68 3.02 -61.57 18.59
C ALA A 68 2.23 -61.73 17.27
N LYS A 69 1.74 -62.94 16.96
CA LYS A 69 0.89 -63.17 15.78
C LYS A 69 -0.43 -62.39 15.82
N ILE A 70 -1.10 -62.33 16.95
CA ILE A 70 -2.34 -61.57 17.11
C ILE A 70 -2.08 -60.08 17.04
N GLU A 71 -0.99 -59.58 17.65
CA GLU A 71 -0.59 -58.17 17.58
C GLU A 71 -0.25 -57.76 16.15
N GLU A 72 0.45 -58.61 15.38
CA GLU A 72 0.77 -58.36 13.98
C GLU A 72 -0.50 -58.27 13.09
N LEU A 73 -1.45 -59.18 13.26
CA LEU A 73 -2.74 -59.16 12.54
C LEU A 73 -3.56 -57.94 12.87
N LEU A 74 -3.60 -57.54 14.16
CA LEU A 74 -4.33 -56.33 14.59
C LEU A 74 -3.72 -55.05 13.99
N GLU A 75 -2.37 -54.96 13.97
CA GLU A 75 -1.68 -53.82 13.42
C GLU A 75 -1.85 -53.72 11.88
N ALA A 76 -1.82 -54.87 11.18
CA ALA A 76 -2.10 -54.90 9.75
C ALA A 76 -3.53 -54.42 9.43
N SER A 77 -4.54 -55.00 10.12
CA SER A 77 -5.95 -54.59 9.91
C SER A 77 -6.22 -53.15 10.33
N LYS A 78 -5.52 -52.62 11.35
CA LYS A 78 -5.60 -51.24 11.76
C LYS A 78 -5.13 -50.29 10.64
N LYS A 79 -3.99 -50.61 10.04
CA LYS A 79 -3.45 -49.81 8.89
C LYS A 79 -4.43 -49.82 7.72
N ASP A 80 -4.99 -50.96 7.38
CA ASP A 80 -5.97 -51.06 6.30
C ASP A 80 -7.24 -50.22 6.54
N PHE A 81 -7.72 -50.21 7.80
CA PHE A 81 -8.86 -49.35 8.14
C PHE A 81 -8.51 -47.86 8.10
N GLU A 82 -7.34 -47.47 8.65
CA GLU A 82 -6.87 -46.09 8.62
C GLU A 82 -6.68 -45.61 7.15
N GLU A 83 -6.19 -46.46 6.28
CA GLU A 83 -6.00 -46.16 4.87
C GLU A 83 -7.34 -45.99 4.15
N LYS A 84 -8.30 -46.89 4.39
CA LYS A 84 -9.68 -46.78 3.84
C LYS A 84 -10.37 -45.48 4.32
N VAL A 85 -10.29 -45.17 5.60
CA VAL A 85 -10.88 -43.93 6.15
C VAL A 85 -10.23 -42.68 5.51
N ARG A 86 -8.89 -42.74 5.31
CA ARG A 86 -8.17 -41.67 4.63
C ARG A 86 -8.59 -41.51 3.18
N GLU A 87 -8.73 -42.63 2.44
CA GLU A 87 -9.18 -42.59 1.05
C GLU A 87 -10.61 -42.05 0.91
N GLU A 88 -11.53 -42.48 1.80
CA GLU A 88 -12.89 -41.97 1.82
C GLU A 88 -12.95 -40.48 2.10
N LYS A 89 -12.16 -40.01 3.06
CA LYS A 89 -12.02 -38.59 3.36
C LYS A 89 -11.47 -37.81 2.17
N MET A 90 -10.45 -38.34 1.52
CA MET A 90 -9.87 -37.72 0.33
C MET A 90 -10.89 -37.66 -0.82
N LYS A 91 -11.71 -38.68 -1.01
CA LYS A 91 -12.79 -38.71 -2.02
C LYS A 91 -13.89 -37.70 -1.67
N ALA A 92 -14.24 -37.54 -0.40
CA ALA A 92 -15.24 -36.58 0.06
C ALA A 92 -14.74 -35.11 -0.04
N GLU A 93 -13.44 -34.88 0.01
CA GLU A 93 -12.80 -33.55 -0.09
C GLU A 93 -12.41 -33.18 -1.53
N VAL A 94 -12.94 -33.87 -2.57
CA VAL A 94 -12.66 -33.53 -3.96
C VAL A 94 -13.14 -32.12 -4.28
N ILE A 95 -12.19 -31.25 -4.62
CA ILE A 95 -12.45 -29.89 -5.07
C ILE A 95 -12.39 -29.87 -6.60
N ASP A 96 -13.39 -29.29 -7.24
CA ASP A 96 -13.38 -29.07 -8.67
C ASP A 96 -12.38 -27.95 -9.01
N VAL A 97 -11.17 -28.33 -9.42
CA VAL A 97 -10.10 -27.40 -9.80
C VAL A 97 -10.35 -26.68 -11.13
N THR A 98 -11.42 -27.06 -11.87
CA THR A 98 -11.79 -26.38 -13.13
C THR A 98 -12.64 -25.14 -12.87
N LEU A 99 -13.20 -24.99 -11.65
CA LEU A 99 -13.93 -23.79 -11.28
C LEU A 99 -12.97 -22.59 -11.28
N PRO A 100 -13.35 -21.50 -11.98
CA PRO A 100 -12.50 -20.30 -12.00
C PRO A 100 -12.38 -19.70 -10.60
N ALA A 101 -11.17 -19.35 -10.19
CA ALA A 101 -10.93 -18.63 -8.95
C ALA A 101 -11.65 -17.29 -8.95
N LYS A 102 -12.16 -16.85 -7.78
CA LYS A 102 -12.64 -15.48 -7.61
C LYS A 102 -11.49 -14.52 -7.96
N LYS A 103 -11.64 -13.80 -9.08
CA LYS A 103 -10.69 -12.72 -9.40
C LYS A 103 -10.72 -11.69 -8.29
N ALA A 104 -9.57 -11.40 -7.69
CA ALA A 104 -9.44 -10.29 -6.77
C ALA A 104 -9.80 -8.99 -7.52
N LYS A 105 -10.65 -8.16 -6.92
CA LYS A 105 -10.91 -6.82 -7.45
C LYS A 105 -9.63 -6.01 -7.22
N ILE A 106 -8.96 -5.67 -8.30
CA ILE A 106 -7.81 -4.76 -8.26
C ILE A 106 -8.38 -3.36 -8.02
N GLY A 107 -7.86 -2.66 -7.01
CA GLY A 107 -8.19 -1.26 -6.78
C GLY A 107 -7.56 -0.36 -7.84
N HIS A 108 -8.07 0.87 -7.95
CA HIS A 108 -7.56 1.90 -8.84
C HIS A 108 -7.00 3.05 -8.00
N ARG A 109 -5.99 3.74 -8.51
CA ARG A 109 -5.48 4.95 -7.88
C ARG A 109 -6.37 6.13 -8.23
N HIS A 110 -6.49 7.06 -7.28
CA HIS A 110 -7.19 8.32 -7.54
C HIS A 110 -6.43 9.15 -8.60
N PRO A 111 -7.11 9.86 -9.54
CA PRO A 111 -6.44 10.64 -10.57
C PRO A 111 -5.45 11.70 -10.02
N ASN A 112 -5.75 12.34 -8.87
CA ASN A 112 -4.78 13.22 -8.21
C ASN A 112 -3.52 12.48 -7.79
N THR A 113 -3.64 11.26 -7.27
CA THR A 113 -2.47 10.45 -6.88
C THR A 113 -1.61 10.10 -8.09
N ILE A 114 -2.25 9.73 -9.22
CA ILE A 114 -1.52 9.42 -10.45
C ILE A 114 -0.78 10.67 -10.97
N ALA A 115 -1.46 11.83 -10.98
CA ALA A 115 -0.86 13.10 -11.40
C ALA A 115 0.30 13.52 -10.47
N LEU A 116 0.14 13.35 -9.15
CA LEU A 116 1.18 13.66 -8.17
C LEU A 116 2.43 12.80 -8.39
N GLU A 117 2.27 11.48 -8.44
CA GLU A 117 3.40 10.56 -8.66
C GLU A 117 4.15 10.85 -9.97
N GLU A 118 3.45 11.29 -11.00
CA GLU A 118 4.08 11.64 -12.26
C GLU A 118 4.89 12.94 -12.15
N VAL A 119 4.35 13.98 -11.51
CA VAL A 119 5.06 15.24 -11.26
C VAL A 119 6.29 15.00 -10.37
N GLU A 120 6.14 14.24 -9.29
CA GLU A 120 7.26 13.85 -8.41
C GLU A 120 8.34 13.11 -9.20
N ARG A 121 7.97 12.11 -10.01
CA ARG A 121 8.92 11.37 -10.84
C ARG A 121 9.71 12.27 -11.78
N ILE A 122 9.08 13.27 -12.40
CA ILE A 122 9.73 14.23 -13.28
C ILE A 122 10.77 15.05 -12.49
N PHE A 123 10.38 15.64 -11.37
CA PHE A 123 11.28 16.48 -10.57
C PHE A 123 12.38 15.68 -9.89
N ILE A 124 12.11 14.47 -9.40
CA ILE A 124 13.15 13.55 -8.88
C ILE A 124 14.16 13.23 -9.99
N GLY A 125 13.70 13.00 -11.22
CA GLY A 125 14.56 12.82 -12.38
C GLY A 125 15.47 14.03 -12.71
N MET A 126 15.01 15.23 -12.35
CA MET A 126 15.79 16.48 -12.44
C MET A 126 16.69 16.75 -11.21
N GLY A 127 16.73 15.83 -10.22
CA GLY A 127 17.53 15.94 -9.02
C GLY A 127 16.91 16.77 -7.89
N TYR A 128 15.59 16.87 -7.84
CA TYR A 128 14.87 17.50 -6.73
C TYR A 128 14.56 16.48 -5.64
N GLU A 129 14.57 16.93 -4.39
CA GLU A 129 14.08 16.19 -3.24
C GLU A 129 12.59 16.49 -2.99
N VAL A 130 11.82 15.51 -2.55
CA VAL A 130 10.43 15.70 -2.12
C VAL A 130 10.42 15.96 -0.63
N VAL A 131 9.86 17.11 -0.22
CA VAL A 131 9.85 17.54 1.19
C VAL A 131 8.42 17.82 1.62
N GLU A 132 8.05 17.31 2.78
CA GLU A 132 6.73 17.51 3.39
C GLU A 132 6.80 18.51 4.56
N GLY A 133 5.66 19.14 4.85
CA GLY A 133 5.50 20.05 5.99
C GLY A 133 4.10 20.01 6.58
N PRO A 134 3.87 20.66 7.74
CA PRO A 134 2.61 20.63 8.44
C PRO A 134 1.49 21.37 7.68
N GLU A 135 0.26 20.84 7.75
CA GLU A 135 -0.94 21.48 7.20
C GLU A 135 -1.44 22.62 8.13
N VAL A 136 -1.30 22.43 9.44
CA VAL A 136 -1.56 23.45 10.45
C VAL A 136 -0.26 24.23 10.64
N GLU A 137 -0.28 25.51 10.33
CA GLU A 137 0.92 26.31 10.21
C GLU A 137 0.84 27.61 11.01
N TYR A 138 2.00 28.15 11.36
CA TYR A 138 2.08 29.49 11.94
C TYR A 138 1.91 30.57 10.85
N ALA A 139 1.19 31.65 11.19
CA ALA A 139 1.01 32.80 10.31
C ALA A 139 2.34 33.44 9.89
N ASP A 140 3.37 33.32 10.73
CA ASP A 140 4.73 33.79 10.42
C ASP A 140 5.31 33.08 9.19
N TYR A 141 5.21 31.74 9.11
CA TYR A 141 5.66 30.94 7.96
C TYR A 141 4.77 31.10 6.74
N ASN A 142 3.45 31.21 6.94
CA ASN A 142 2.53 31.29 5.82
C ASN A 142 2.50 32.67 5.14
N PHE A 143 2.91 33.72 5.87
CA PHE A 143 2.85 35.10 5.40
C PHE A 143 4.13 35.89 5.61
N THR A 144 4.56 36.12 6.86
CA THR A 144 5.63 37.07 7.17
C THR A 144 6.94 36.71 6.47
N LYS A 145 7.40 35.46 6.63
CA LYS A 145 8.61 34.94 5.99
C LYS A 145 8.52 34.86 4.47
N LEU A 146 7.33 34.98 3.91
CA LEU A 146 7.07 35.02 2.49
C LEU A 146 6.88 36.48 1.97
N ASN A 147 7.35 37.46 2.74
CA ASN A 147 7.27 38.87 2.37
C ASN A 147 5.83 39.36 2.13
N ILE A 148 4.84 38.75 2.80
CA ILE A 148 3.43 39.15 2.74
C ILE A 148 3.17 40.09 3.94
N PRO A 149 2.96 41.40 3.72
CA PRO A 149 2.78 42.38 4.80
C PRO A 149 1.47 42.15 5.58
N GLU A 150 1.37 42.72 6.79
CA GLU A 150 0.22 42.54 7.68
C GLU A 150 -1.11 43.00 7.04
N ASN A 151 -1.08 44.05 6.22
CA ASN A 151 -2.28 44.62 5.57
C ASN A 151 -2.57 43.99 4.20
N HIS A 152 -1.94 42.86 3.86
CA HIS A 152 -2.17 42.24 2.57
C HIS A 152 -3.52 41.49 2.55
N PRO A 153 -4.34 41.59 1.50
CA PRO A 153 -5.66 40.92 1.42
C PRO A 153 -5.60 39.42 1.65
N ALA A 154 -4.53 38.73 1.23
CA ALA A 154 -4.36 37.30 1.46
C ALA A 154 -4.32 36.87 2.94
N ARG A 155 -4.18 37.83 3.87
CA ARG A 155 -4.29 37.59 5.32
C ARG A 155 -5.72 37.80 5.84
N ASP A 156 -6.68 38.15 4.98
CA ASP A 156 -8.06 38.33 5.41
C ASP A 156 -8.66 36.97 5.81
N GLU A 157 -9.50 36.99 6.84
CA GLU A 157 -10.28 35.83 7.30
C GLU A 157 -11.24 35.31 6.21
N GLN A 158 -11.57 36.15 5.22
CA GLN A 158 -12.36 35.74 4.05
C GLN A 158 -11.61 34.77 3.13
N ASP A 159 -10.26 34.84 3.11
CA ASP A 159 -9.45 34.02 2.20
C ASP A 159 -8.68 32.90 2.92
N THR A 160 -8.56 32.94 4.26
CA THR A 160 -7.72 32.02 5.07
C THR A 160 -8.47 31.47 6.26
N PHE A 161 -8.37 30.16 6.51
CA PHE A 161 -8.92 29.52 7.69
C PHE A 161 -7.97 29.65 8.90
N PHE A 162 -8.25 30.57 9.78
CA PHE A 162 -7.53 30.76 11.04
C PHE A 162 -8.08 29.85 12.16
N ILE A 163 -7.18 29.24 12.93
CA ILE A 163 -7.50 28.56 14.19
C ILE A 163 -7.46 29.55 15.35
N ASN A 164 -6.50 30.48 15.31
CA ASN A 164 -6.36 31.64 16.16
C ASN A 164 -5.47 32.67 15.46
N ASP A 165 -5.20 33.81 16.10
CA ASP A 165 -4.45 34.94 15.53
C ASP A 165 -3.05 34.57 14.95
N SER A 166 -2.45 33.45 15.40
CA SER A 166 -1.11 33.03 15.02
C SER A 166 -1.03 31.68 14.32
N ILE A 167 -2.12 30.91 14.30
CA ILE A 167 -2.17 29.56 13.74
C ILE A 167 -3.32 29.46 12.75
N LEU A 168 -3.05 28.86 11.60
CA LEU A 168 -4.00 28.74 10.49
C LEU A 168 -3.84 27.39 9.76
N LEU A 169 -4.76 27.09 8.87
CA LEU A 169 -4.57 26.07 7.84
C LEU A 169 -3.82 26.71 6.67
N ARG A 170 -2.67 26.15 6.29
CA ARG A 170 -1.81 26.74 5.24
C ARG A 170 -2.57 26.98 3.94
N SER A 171 -2.46 28.16 3.37
CA SER A 171 -3.08 28.53 2.10
C SER A 171 -2.22 28.19 0.87
N GLN A 172 -0.99 27.74 1.11
CA GLN A 172 0.03 27.39 0.11
C GLN A 172 1.05 26.43 0.75
N THR A 173 1.89 25.76 -0.06
CA THR A 173 2.96 24.91 0.45
C THR A 173 4.28 25.67 0.63
N SER A 174 4.34 26.97 0.32
CA SER A 174 5.51 27.86 0.52
C SER A 174 6.07 27.87 1.94
N PRO A 175 5.30 27.69 3.04
CA PRO A 175 5.86 27.52 4.37
C PRO A 175 6.91 26.43 4.48
N VAL A 176 6.79 25.35 3.71
CA VAL A 176 7.79 24.27 3.65
C VAL A 176 9.11 24.79 3.09
N GLN A 177 9.06 25.67 2.08
CA GLN A 177 10.25 26.31 1.51
C GLN A 177 10.97 27.15 2.55
N ALA A 178 10.24 27.99 3.33
CA ALA A 178 10.81 28.79 4.40
C ALA A 178 11.49 27.92 5.48
N ARG A 179 10.85 26.82 5.87
CA ARG A 179 11.39 25.88 6.84
C ARG A 179 12.66 25.19 6.34
N GLU A 180 12.74 24.84 5.06
CA GLU A 180 13.96 24.27 4.46
C GLU A 180 15.08 25.28 4.37
N MET A 181 14.79 26.53 3.99
CA MET A 181 15.78 27.60 3.97
C MET A 181 16.39 27.85 5.36
N GLU A 182 15.57 27.84 6.44
CA GLU A 182 16.04 28.03 7.81
C GLU A 182 16.97 26.92 8.33
N LYS A 183 16.95 25.73 7.73
CA LYS A 183 17.92 24.67 8.08
C LYS A 183 19.36 25.02 7.68
N GLY A 184 19.54 26.04 6.81
CA GLY A 184 20.84 26.52 6.37
C GLY A 184 21.66 25.51 5.57
N LYS A 185 21.05 24.45 5.06
CA LYS A 185 21.71 23.44 4.22
C LYS A 185 21.60 23.84 2.75
N LEU A 186 22.64 24.41 2.21
CA LEU A 186 22.71 24.85 0.82
C LEU A 186 23.67 23.96 0.01
N PRO A 187 23.42 23.73 -1.30
CA PRO A 187 22.30 24.24 -2.08
C PRO A 187 20.96 23.52 -1.78
N ILE A 188 19.81 24.18 -2.06
CA ILE A 188 18.48 23.61 -1.97
C ILE A 188 17.96 23.35 -3.36
N ARG A 189 17.38 22.17 -3.57
CA ARG A 189 16.63 21.80 -4.78
C ARG A 189 15.53 20.85 -4.37
N MET A 190 14.31 21.37 -4.19
CA MET A 190 13.20 20.60 -3.63
C MET A 190 11.87 20.90 -4.30
N ILE A 191 10.94 19.96 -4.17
CA ILE A 191 9.52 20.19 -4.35
C ILE A 191 8.77 19.88 -3.03
N ALA A 192 7.71 20.64 -2.78
CA ALA A 192 6.84 20.48 -1.62
C ALA A 192 5.40 20.23 -2.09
N PRO A 193 5.02 18.97 -2.33
CA PRO A 193 3.62 18.64 -2.56
C PRO A 193 2.84 18.67 -1.24
N GLY A 194 1.56 19.04 -1.31
CA GLY A 194 0.73 18.96 -0.11
C GLY A 194 -0.62 19.62 -0.26
N ARG A 195 -1.49 19.29 0.69
CA ARG A 195 -2.82 19.86 0.79
C ARG A 195 -2.73 21.30 1.30
N VAL A 196 -3.58 22.14 0.74
CA VAL A 196 -3.72 23.56 1.11
C VAL A 196 -5.20 23.92 1.25
N PHE A 197 -5.48 25.01 1.94
CA PHE A 197 -6.82 25.38 2.32
C PHE A 197 -7.05 26.88 2.04
N ARG A 198 -8.16 27.19 1.37
CA ARG A 198 -8.60 28.56 1.12
C ARG A 198 -10.10 28.64 1.30
N SER A 199 -10.59 29.77 1.77
CA SER A 199 -12.01 30.01 2.01
C SER A 199 -12.78 30.30 0.71
N ASP A 200 -12.54 29.46 -0.31
CA ASP A 200 -13.21 29.59 -1.61
C ASP A 200 -14.54 28.84 -1.61
N GLU A 201 -15.53 29.36 -2.35
CA GLU A 201 -16.75 28.62 -2.63
C GLU A 201 -16.48 27.45 -3.59
N VAL A 202 -17.23 26.36 -3.39
CA VAL A 202 -17.09 25.15 -4.21
C VAL A 202 -17.73 25.38 -5.58
N ASP A 203 -16.93 25.36 -6.65
CA ASP A 203 -17.41 25.39 -8.02
C ASP A 203 -16.68 24.36 -8.93
N ALA A 204 -16.80 24.47 -10.23
CA ALA A 204 -16.13 23.57 -11.18
C ALA A 204 -14.60 23.72 -11.21
N THR A 205 -14.04 24.77 -10.60
CA THR A 205 -12.63 25.16 -10.66
C THR A 205 -11.99 25.42 -9.30
N HIS A 206 -12.81 25.59 -8.26
CA HIS A 206 -12.37 25.91 -6.90
C HIS A 206 -12.90 24.91 -5.88
N SER A 207 -12.09 24.65 -4.86
CA SER A 207 -12.41 23.85 -3.68
C SER A 207 -11.71 24.44 -2.47
N PRO A 208 -12.36 24.49 -1.28
CA PRO A 208 -11.73 25.00 -0.08
C PRO A 208 -10.54 24.14 0.40
N SER A 209 -10.43 22.92 -0.09
CA SER A 209 -9.29 22.04 0.12
C SER A 209 -8.83 21.49 -1.22
N PHE A 210 -7.59 21.73 -1.57
CA PHE A 210 -6.97 21.26 -2.80
C PHE A 210 -5.48 20.98 -2.57
N HIS A 211 -4.75 20.59 -3.60
CA HIS A 211 -3.32 20.28 -3.48
C HIS A 211 -2.49 21.22 -4.34
N GLN A 212 -1.36 21.64 -3.78
CA GLN A 212 -0.31 22.36 -4.53
C GLN A 212 0.97 21.55 -4.56
N ILE A 213 1.76 21.77 -5.58
CA ILE A 213 3.14 21.34 -5.68
C ILE A 213 3.96 22.59 -5.92
N GLU A 214 4.80 22.95 -4.98
CA GLU A 214 5.71 24.08 -5.11
C GLU A 214 7.15 23.60 -5.15
N GLY A 215 7.97 24.26 -5.94
CA GLY A 215 9.40 23.97 -6.05
C GLY A 215 10.26 25.17 -5.66
N LEU A 216 11.42 24.85 -5.10
CA LEU A 216 12.43 25.82 -4.68
C LEU A 216 13.82 25.35 -5.12
N VAL A 217 14.56 26.27 -5.70
CA VAL A 217 16.01 26.12 -5.94
C VAL A 217 16.73 27.32 -5.34
N ILE A 218 17.70 27.08 -4.48
CA ILE A 218 18.63 28.10 -3.93
C ILE A 218 20.05 27.60 -4.14
N ASP A 219 20.85 28.39 -4.85
CA ASP A 219 22.25 28.10 -5.09
C ASP A 219 22.99 29.42 -5.45
N LYS A 220 24.30 29.34 -5.69
CA LYS A 220 25.05 30.48 -6.20
C LYS A 220 24.74 30.72 -7.67
N ASN A 221 24.55 32.00 -8.01
CA ASN A 221 24.34 32.45 -9.41
C ASN A 221 23.16 31.85 -10.16
N VAL A 222 22.09 31.46 -9.43
CA VAL A 222 20.83 30.98 -10.06
C VAL A 222 20.17 32.17 -10.76
N THR A 223 19.69 31.95 -12.00
CA THR A 223 19.16 33.00 -12.87
C THR A 223 17.70 32.70 -13.29
N PHE A 224 17.03 33.71 -13.84
CA PHE A 224 15.71 33.52 -14.45
C PHE A 224 15.76 32.59 -15.70
N ALA A 225 16.90 32.48 -16.35
CA ALA A 225 17.11 31.54 -17.44
C ALA A 225 17.07 30.08 -16.97
N ASP A 226 17.63 29.79 -15.77
CA ASP A 226 17.57 28.47 -15.16
C ASP A 226 16.14 28.09 -14.80
N LEU A 227 15.37 29.03 -14.24
CA LEU A 227 13.93 28.86 -14.00
C LEU A 227 13.19 28.52 -15.30
N LYS A 228 13.42 29.27 -16.37
CA LYS A 228 12.79 29.01 -17.67
C LYS A 228 13.15 27.66 -18.24
N GLY A 229 14.41 27.25 -18.17
CA GLY A 229 14.89 25.95 -18.61
C GLY A 229 14.22 24.81 -17.84
N THR A 230 14.20 24.91 -16.51
CA THR A 230 13.54 23.90 -15.64
C THR A 230 12.06 23.73 -15.95
N LEU A 231 11.31 24.84 -16.05
CA LEU A 231 9.87 24.77 -16.31
C LEU A 231 9.53 24.38 -17.74
N GLN A 232 10.39 24.69 -18.70
CA GLN A 232 10.24 24.21 -20.07
C GLN A 232 10.43 22.70 -20.17
N GLU A 233 11.41 22.15 -19.48
CA GLU A 233 11.64 20.70 -19.43
C GLU A 233 10.51 19.99 -18.72
N PHE A 234 10.09 20.50 -17.57
CA PHE A 234 8.90 19.99 -16.85
C PHE A 234 7.66 19.95 -17.77
N ALA A 235 7.40 21.03 -18.51
CA ALA A 235 6.23 21.09 -19.38
C ALA A 235 6.31 20.08 -20.53
N LYS A 236 7.49 19.82 -21.08
CA LYS A 236 7.69 18.82 -22.13
C LYS A 236 7.53 17.39 -21.61
N GLU A 237 8.09 17.10 -20.44
CA GLU A 237 7.95 15.78 -19.81
C GLU A 237 6.50 15.48 -19.45
N LEU A 238 5.74 16.48 -18.97
CA LEU A 238 4.36 16.30 -18.50
C LEU A 238 3.34 16.26 -19.66
N PHE A 239 3.47 17.14 -20.67
CA PHE A 239 2.49 17.34 -21.74
C PHE A 239 2.98 16.94 -23.13
N GLY A 240 4.23 16.48 -23.23
CA GLY A 240 4.83 16.00 -24.47
C GLY A 240 5.89 16.94 -25.06
N PRO A 241 6.80 16.40 -25.90
CA PRO A 241 8.02 17.07 -26.36
C PRO A 241 7.79 18.34 -27.21
N GLU A 242 6.64 18.44 -27.87
CA GLU A 242 6.27 19.60 -28.68
C GLU A 242 5.68 20.76 -27.87
N THR A 243 5.54 20.61 -26.56
CA THR A 243 4.97 21.63 -25.68
C THR A 243 5.88 22.85 -25.60
N LYS A 244 5.32 24.02 -25.87
CA LYS A 244 5.98 25.31 -25.75
C LYS A 244 5.50 26.01 -24.49
N THR A 245 6.41 26.76 -23.84
CA THR A 245 6.11 27.59 -22.68
C THR A 245 6.10 29.07 -23.05
N LYS A 246 5.23 29.83 -22.40
CA LYS A 246 5.17 31.28 -22.50
C LYS A 246 5.09 31.87 -21.10
N PHE A 247 6.01 32.78 -20.79
CA PHE A 247 6.08 33.47 -19.51
C PHE A 247 5.41 34.83 -19.64
N ARG A 248 4.40 35.08 -18.79
CA ARG A 248 3.72 36.35 -18.68
C ARG A 248 4.14 37.06 -17.40
N PRO A 249 4.59 38.33 -17.43
CA PRO A 249 4.90 39.06 -16.20
C PRO A 249 3.69 39.06 -15.25
N HIS A 250 3.96 38.81 -13.98
CA HIS A 250 2.99 38.85 -12.89
C HIS A 250 3.64 39.40 -11.62
N HIS A 251 2.88 39.59 -10.55
CA HIS A 251 3.40 40.00 -9.25
C HIS A 251 3.02 39.03 -8.15
N PHE A 252 4.04 38.55 -7.43
CA PHE A 252 3.87 37.85 -6.17
C PHE A 252 4.75 38.47 -5.10
N PRO A 253 4.31 38.62 -3.84
CA PRO A 253 5.09 39.28 -2.77
C PRO A 253 6.44 38.59 -2.49
N PHE A 254 6.49 37.28 -2.68
CA PHE A 254 7.62 36.41 -2.34
C PHE A 254 8.61 36.17 -3.50
N THR A 255 8.32 36.68 -4.70
CA THR A 255 9.20 36.57 -5.88
C THR A 255 9.32 37.89 -6.64
N GLU A 256 10.52 38.18 -7.18
CA GLU A 256 10.79 39.33 -8.07
C GLU A 256 12.03 39.06 -8.93
N PRO A 257 11.93 39.06 -10.29
CA PRO A 257 10.72 39.16 -11.06
C PRO A 257 9.83 37.91 -10.95
N SER A 258 8.52 38.13 -11.10
CA SER A 258 7.51 37.07 -11.08
C SER A 258 6.87 36.88 -12.45
N ALA A 259 6.40 35.66 -12.72
CA ALA A 259 5.69 35.35 -13.96
C ALA A 259 4.67 34.24 -13.73
N GLU A 260 3.66 34.24 -14.57
CA GLU A 260 2.79 33.09 -14.81
C GLU A 260 3.28 32.33 -16.04
N VAL A 261 3.10 31.02 -16.05
CA VAL A 261 3.53 30.15 -17.14
C VAL A 261 2.34 29.52 -17.82
N ASP A 262 2.21 29.82 -19.10
CA ASP A 262 1.29 29.16 -19.99
C ASP A 262 2.03 28.08 -20.80
N VAL A 263 1.35 26.97 -21.08
CA VAL A 263 1.79 25.95 -22.06
C VAL A 263 0.96 26.04 -23.31
N SER A 264 1.54 25.70 -24.48
CA SER A 264 0.79 25.56 -25.71
C SER A 264 -0.29 24.49 -25.53
N CYS A 265 -1.50 24.79 -25.99
CA CYS A 265 -2.61 23.86 -25.85
C CYS A 265 -2.29 22.53 -26.55
N PHE A 266 -2.16 21.47 -25.82
CA PHE A 266 -1.81 20.15 -26.35
C PHE A 266 -2.91 19.53 -27.21
N LYS A 267 -4.20 19.94 -27.05
CA LYS A 267 -5.29 19.50 -27.93
C LYS A 267 -5.24 20.07 -29.34
N CYS A 268 -4.86 21.34 -29.48
CA CYS A 268 -4.88 22.02 -30.79
C CYS A 268 -3.49 22.42 -31.28
N GLY A 269 -2.43 22.07 -30.57
CA GLY A 269 -1.05 22.43 -30.92
C GLY A 269 -0.84 23.96 -30.98
N GLY A 270 -1.56 24.73 -30.13
CA GLY A 270 -1.45 26.19 -30.08
C GLY A 270 -2.32 26.95 -31.10
N LYS A 271 -3.14 26.27 -31.90
CA LYS A 271 -3.97 26.92 -32.96
C LYS A 271 -5.21 27.63 -32.43
N GLY A 272 -5.62 27.34 -31.20
CA GLY A 272 -6.87 27.82 -30.62
C GLY A 272 -8.01 26.83 -30.80
N CYS A 273 -8.69 26.43 -29.71
CA CYS A 273 -9.83 25.54 -29.71
C CYS A 273 -10.76 25.88 -28.54
N ARG A 274 -11.89 25.16 -28.42
CA ARG A 274 -12.84 25.35 -27.31
C ARG A 274 -12.19 25.11 -25.93
N PHE A 275 -11.29 24.14 -25.82
CA PHE A 275 -10.60 23.80 -24.58
C PHE A 275 -9.70 24.94 -24.07
N CYS A 276 -8.92 25.57 -24.94
CA CYS A 276 -8.12 26.75 -24.59
C CYS A 276 -8.86 28.10 -24.83
N LYS A 277 -10.17 28.05 -24.97
CA LYS A 277 -11.03 29.23 -25.20
C LYS A 277 -10.53 30.12 -26.38
N GLY A 278 -9.98 29.49 -27.42
CA GLY A 278 -9.48 30.17 -28.60
C GLY A 278 -8.07 30.76 -28.48
N SER A 279 -7.46 30.82 -27.29
CA SER A 279 -6.17 31.46 -27.07
C SER A 279 -4.95 30.67 -27.61
N GLY A 280 -5.07 29.36 -27.74
CA GLY A 280 -3.94 28.46 -28.03
C GLY A 280 -3.03 28.19 -26.85
N TRP A 281 -3.27 28.79 -25.67
CA TRP A 281 -2.46 28.72 -24.48
C TRP A 281 -3.29 28.35 -23.25
N ILE A 282 -2.64 27.68 -22.28
CA ILE A 282 -3.27 27.23 -21.01
C ILE A 282 -2.32 27.58 -19.88
N GLU A 283 -2.77 28.37 -18.94
CA GLU A 283 -2.04 28.68 -17.72
C GLU A 283 -1.96 27.45 -16.82
N ILE A 284 -0.75 27.16 -16.28
CA ILE A 284 -0.51 25.99 -15.44
C ILE A 284 0.08 26.33 -14.08
N LEU A 285 0.90 27.37 -13.95
CA LEU A 285 1.60 27.68 -12.71
C LEU A 285 2.07 29.13 -12.63
N GLY A 286 2.35 29.58 -11.39
CA GLY A 286 3.08 30.81 -11.10
C GLY A 286 4.54 30.51 -10.73
N CYS A 287 5.46 31.46 -11.02
CA CYS A 287 6.88 31.31 -10.72
C CYS A 287 7.58 32.66 -10.58
N GLY A 288 8.84 32.63 -10.12
CA GLY A 288 9.69 33.83 -10.09
C GLY A 288 11.02 33.59 -9.37
N MET A 289 11.87 34.59 -9.40
CA MET A 289 13.08 34.60 -8.58
C MET A 289 12.71 34.89 -7.12
N VAL A 290 13.28 34.16 -6.20
CA VAL A 290 13.00 34.35 -4.76
C VAL A 290 13.35 35.78 -4.34
N HIS A 291 12.40 36.47 -3.71
CA HIS A 291 12.62 37.85 -3.29
C HIS A 291 13.75 37.94 -2.24
N PRO A 292 14.70 38.90 -2.32
CA PRO A 292 15.79 39.03 -1.37
C PRO A 292 15.35 39.11 0.08
N ASN A 293 14.20 39.71 0.38
CA ASN A 293 13.66 39.75 1.74
C ASN A 293 13.31 38.38 2.28
N VAL A 294 12.78 37.49 1.44
CA VAL A 294 12.48 36.10 1.82
C VAL A 294 13.77 35.37 2.22
N LEU A 295 14.84 35.50 1.43
CA LEU A 295 16.14 34.93 1.75
C LEU A 295 16.67 35.46 3.09
N ARG A 296 16.65 36.78 3.31
CA ARG A 296 17.09 37.40 4.58
C ARG A 296 16.31 36.92 5.77
N MET A 297 14.95 36.87 5.66
CA MET A 297 14.08 36.41 6.74
C MET A 297 14.30 34.95 7.09
N CYS A 298 14.77 34.15 6.14
CA CYS A 298 15.12 32.73 6.34
C CYS A 298 16.61 32.51 6.66
N GLY A 299 17.40 33.60 6.90
CA GLY A 299 18.79 33.51 7.31
C GLY A 299 19.78 33.24 6.18
N ILE A 300 19.41 33.46 4.92
CA ILE A 300 20.27 33.28 3.74
C ILE A 300 20.70 34.65 3.22
N ASP A 301 22.01 34.80 2.92
CA ASP A 301 22.57 36.02 2.36
C ASP A 301 22.18 36.15 0.87
N PRO A 302 21.39 37.17 0.48
CA PRO A 302 20.97 37.36 -0.91
C PRO A 302 22.09 37.93 -1.81
N ASP A 303 23.17 38.39 -1.24
CA ASP A 303 24.32 38.86 -2.04
C ASP A 303 25.22 37.67 -2.45
N GLU A 304 25.14 36.55 -1.75
CA GLU A 304 25.86 35.30 -2.08
C GLU A 304 25.03 34.27 -2.80
N TYR A 305 23.72 34.15 -2.45
CA TYR A 305 22.79 33.15 -2.98
C TYR A 305 21.61 33.79 -3.66
N THR A 306 21.20 33.15 -4.76
CA THR A 306 19.99 33.49 -5.50
C THR A 306 19.14 32.22 -5.67
N GLY A 307 17.89 32.36 -6.08
CA GLY A 307 17.07 31.21 -6.28
C GLY A 307 15.78 31.53 -7.03
N PHE A 308 15.08 30.49 -7.38
CA PHE A 308 13.74 30.61 -7.95
C PHE A 308 12.76 29.69 -7.27
N ALA A 309 11.49 30.06 -7.32
CA ALA A 309 10.37 29.25 -6.87
C ALA A 309 9.28 29.17 -7.94
N PHE A 310 8.49 28.12 -7.88
CA PHE A 310 7.30 27.94 -8.71
C PHE A 310 6.23 27.18 -7.94
N GLY A 311 4.94 27.32 -8.34
CA GLY A 311 3.84 26.61 -7.69
C GLY A 311 2.71 26.33 -8.65
N ALA A 312 2.28 25.06 -8.69
CA ALA A 312 1.16 24.58 -9.50
C ALA A 312 0.08 23.94 -8.63
N GLY A 313 -1.19 24.11 -8.99
CA GLY A 313 -2.30 23.33 -8.44
C GLY A 313 -2.31 21.93 -9.05
N LEU A 314 -2.28 20.89 -8.20
CA LEU A 314 -2.29 19.51 -8.67
C LEU A 314 -3.58 19.15 -9.41
N GLU A 315 -4.72 19.58 -8.87
CA GLU A 315 -6.02 19.38 -9.51
C GLU A 315 -6.06 20.02 -10.91
N ARG A 316 -5.45 21.20 -11.05
CA ARG A 316 -5.36 21.86 -12.35
C ARG A 316 -4.61 21.01 -13.36
N ILE A 317 -3.51 20.39 -12.95
CA ILE A 317 -2.74 19.45 -13.77
C ILE A 317 -3.60 18.23 -14.11
N ALA A 318 -4.26 17.61 -13.12
CA ALA A 318 -5.11 16.43 -13.32
C ALA A 318 -6.30 16.74 -14.26
N LEU A 319 -7.00 17.85 -14.05
CA LEU A 319 -8.11 18.29 -14.90
C LEU A 319 -7.67 18.46 -16.37
N LEU A 320 -6.52 19.09 -16.57
CA LEU A 320 -5.98 19.32 -17.92
C LEU A 320 -5.54 18.02 -18.58
N LYS A 321 -4.82 17.17 -17.85
CA LYS A 321 -4.24 15.94 -18.39
C LYS A 321 -5.28 14.88 -18.71
N TYR A 322 -6.26 14.71 -17.85
CA TYR A 322 -7.30 13.69 -17.98
C TYR A 322 -8.61 14.23 -18.59
N GLU A 323 -8.60 15.48 -19.03
CA GLU A 323 -9.78 16.12 -19.67
C GLU A 323 -11.02 16.12 -18.78
N ILE A 324 -10.82 16.34 -17.47
CA ILE A 324 -11.90 16.43 -16.49
C ILE A 324 -12.43 17.85 -16.50
N ASP A 325 -13.72 18.03 -16.77
CA ASP A 325 -14.33 19.35 -16.93
C ASP A 325 -14.75 20.02 -15.61
N ASP A 326 -14.83 19.25 -14.51
CA ASP A 326 -15.35 19.71 -13.23
C ASP A 326 -14.52 19.14 -12.07
N MET A 327 -13.91 20.03 -11.27
CA MET A 327 -13.07 19.67 -10.12
C MET A 327 -13.83 18.87 -9.05
N ARG A 328 -15.14 19.10 -8.91
CA ARG A 328 -15.97 18.41 -7.90
C ARG A 328 -15.96 16.90 -8.08
N LEU A 329 -15.82 16.41 -9.32
CA LEU A 329 -15.70 14.97 -9.62
C LEU A 329 -14.51 14.30 -8.91
N LEU A 330 -13.45 15.07 -8.63
CA LEU A 330 -12.29 14.56 -7.88
C LEU A 330 -12.59 14.30 -6.39
N TYR A 331 -13.65 14.92 -5.84
CA TYR A 331 -13.97 14.90 -4.42
C TYR A 331 -15.29 14.21 -4.07
N GLU A 332 -16.17 14.00 -5.04
CA GLU A 332 -17.49 13.38 -4.85
C GLU A 332 -17.43 11.87 -4.57
N ASN A 333 -16.27 11.24 -4.74
CA ASN A 333 -16.06 9.80 -4.53
C ASN A 333 -17.00 8.91 -5.34
N ASP A 334 -17.41 9.35 -6.56
CA ASP A 334 -18.23 8.54 -7.43
C ASP A 334 -17.41 7.39 -8.03
N SER A 335 -17.77 6.16 -7.70
CA SER A 335 -17.08 4.97 -8.17
C SER A 335 -17.11 4.77 -9.69
N ARG A 336 -18.11 5.36 -10.39
CA ARG A 336 -18.21 5.32 -11.87
C ARG A 336 -17.15 6.21 -12.49
N PHE A 337 -16.88 7.36 -11.87
CA PHE A 337 -15.81 8.27 -12.28
C PHE A 337 -14.44 7.66 -11.97
N LEU A 338 -14.21 7.23 -10.73
CA LEU A 338 -12.91 6.73 -10.29
C LEU A 338 -12.46 5.44 -11.03
N LYS A 339 -13.38 4.65 -11.55
CA LYS A 339 -13.05 3.43 -12.34
C LYS A 339 -12.54 3.73 -13.75
N GLN A 340 -12.52 4.98 -14.18
CA GLN A 340 -12.01 5.37 -15.50
C GLN A 340 -10.47 5.54 -15.52
N PHE A 341 -9.84 5.52 -14.32
CA PHE A 341 -8.42 5.74 -14.13
C PHE A 341 -7.66 4.51 -13.63
#